data_901700f112675e05a767bc84f5b4e913
#
_entry.id   901700f112675e05a767bc84f5b4e913
#
_cell.length_a   1.000
_cell.length_b   1.000
_cell.length_c   1.000
_cell.angle_alpha   90.00
_cell.angle_beta   90.00
_cell.angle_gamma   90.00
#
_symmetry.space_group_name_H-M   'P 1'
#
loop_
_entity.id
_entity.type
_entity.pdbx_description
1 polymer ?
#
loop_
_entity_poly.entity_id
_entity_poly.type
_entity_poly.pdbx_seq_one_letter_code
_entity_poly.pdbx_strand_id
1 'polypeptide(L)'
;MAITMDDILASLEEAALRYELHQITQEPVILFPTNNFLNDSGSYLLAVVIQLTENGEYIKFFVPSAYHIPEDESAYALLKSFAIIAWQVKLLDFEIDPGDGEVR
;
A
#
# COMPACT_ATOMS: atom_id res chain seq x y z
N MET A 1 -7.83 -11.36 -20.20
CA MET A 1 -7.14 -10.34 -20.99
C MET A 1 -6.25 -9.52 -20.06
N ALA A 2 -4.97 -9.40 -20.38
CA ALA A 2 -4.02 -8.68 -19.54
C ALA A 2 -4.22 -7.17 -19.66
N ILE A 3 -4.06 -6.46 -18.54
CA ILE A 3 -4.08 -5.00 -18.48
C ILE A 3 -2.63 -4.51 -18.59
N THR A 4 -2.43 -3.38 -19.25
CA THR A 4 -1.11 -2.74 -19.32
C THR A 4 -1.02 -1.58 -18.33
N MET A 5 0.19 -1.17 -18.02
CA MET A 5 0.39 0.02 -17.19
C MET A 5 -0.19 1.27 -17.85
N ASP A 6 -0.10 1.38 -19.18
CA ASP A 6 -0.69 2.50 -19.90
C ASP A 6 -2.21 2.58 -19.72
N ASP A 7 -2.89 1.43 -19.66
CA ASP A 7 -4.32 1.38 -19.37
C ASP A 7 -4.63 1.92 -17.98
N ILE A 8 -3.80 1.59 -16.99
CA ILE A 8 -3.96 2.09 -15.63
C ILE A 8 -3.76 3.60 -15.57
N LEU A 9 -2.70 4.10 -16.19
CA LEU A 9 -2.41 5.54 -16.19
C LEU A 9 -3.52 6.32 -16.89
N ALA A 10 -4.03 5.81 -18.00
CA ALA A 10 -5.16 6.43 -18.70
C ALA A 10 -6.41 6.48 -17.82
N SER A 11 -6.69 5.42 -17.07
CA SER A 11 -7.83 5.38 -16.15
C SER A 11 -7.68 6.38 -15.01
N LEU A 12 -6.47 6.53 -14.46
CA LEU A 12 -6.20 7.53 -13.42
C LEU A 12 -6.40 8.94 -13.93
N GLU A 13 -5.96 9.23 -15.14
CA GLU A 13 -6.15 10.54 -15.77
C GLU A 13 -7.63 10.82 -16.04
N GLU A 14 -8.37 9.82 -16.53
CA GLU A 14 -9.81 9.95 -16.76
C GLU A 14 -10.57 10.24 -15.46
N ALA A 15 -10.15 9.59 -14.35
CA ALA A 15 -10.74 9.82 -13.04
C ALA A 15 -10.26 11.11 -12.37
N ALA A 16 -9.39 11.87 -13.01
CA ALA A 16 -8.78 13.10 -12.47
C ALA A 16 -7.99 12.87 -11.17
N LEU A 17 -7.41 11.69 -11.02
CA LEU A 17 -6.55 11.36 -9.89
C LEU A 17 -5.11 11.74 -10.22
N ARG A 18 -4.50 12.50 -9.32
CA ARG A 18 -3.10 12.86 -9.45
C ARG A 18 -2.21 11.71 -8.97
N TYR A 19 -1.19 11.40 -9.75
CA TYR A 19 -0.23 10.38 -9.39
C TYR A 19 1.18 10.83 -9.75
N GLU A 20 2.15 10.22 -9.09
CA GLU A 20 3.57 10.36 -9.44
C GLU A 20 4.10 8.98 -9.78
N LEU A 21 5.05 8.91 -10.70
CA LEU A 21 5.71 7.65 -11.02
C LEU A 21 6.91 7.45 -10.11
N HIS A 22 7.04 6.27 -9.53
CA HIS A 22 8.20 5.93 -8.72
C HIS A 22 9.45 5.96 -9.60
N GLN A 23 10.52 6.56 -9.11
CA GLN A 23 11.72 6.81 -9.93
C GLN A 23 12.38 5.54 -10.46
N ILE A 24 12.35 4.47 -9.70
CA ILE A 24 12.99 3.20 -10.05
C ILE A 24 12.03 2.27 -10.77
N THR A 25 10.87 1.99 -10.16
CA THR A 25 9.93 0.99 -10.68
C THR A 25 8.96 1.54 -11.72
N GLN A 26 8.81 2.86 -11.82
CA GLN A 26 7.85 3.53 -12.69
C GLN A 26 6.39 3.18 -12.37
N GLU A 27 6.13 2.68 -11.18
CA GLU A 27 4.78 2.39 -10.71
C GLU A 27 4.09 3.67 -10.26
N PRO A 28 2.78 3.85 -10.55
CA PRO A 28 2.07 5.04 -10.11
C PRO A 28 1.83 5.01 -8.60
N VAL A 29 2.05 6.15 -7.97
CA VAL A 29 1.81 6.37 -6.55
C VAL A 29 0.81 7.49 -6.41
N ILE A 30 -0.31 7.23 -5.77
CA ILE A 30 -1.34 8.24 -5.50
C ILE A 30 -1.17 8.70 -4.06
N LEU A 31 -1.05 10.01 -3.85
CA LEU A 31 -0.89 10.60 -2.53
C LEU A 31 -2.20 11.24 -2.08
N PHE A 32 -2.73 10.75 -0.97
CA PHE A 32 -3.95 11.30 -0.36
C PHE A 32 -3.60 12.01 0.94
N PRO A 33 -3.84 13.33 1.05
CA PRO A 33 -3.74 13.99 2.34
C PRO A 33 -4.84 13.47 3.27
N THR A 34 -4.49 13.20 4.52
CA THR A 34 -5.43 12.68 5.53
C THR A 34 -5.34 13.51 6.81
N ASN A 35 -6.34 13.35 7.68
CA ASN A 35 -6.33 13.98 9.00
C ASN A 35 -6.03 12.98 10.12
N ASN A 36 -6.24 11.70 9.87
CA ASN A 36 -6.19 10.68 10.92
C ASN A 36 -5.13 9.60 10.68
N PHE A 37 -4.58 9.52 9.49
CA PHE A 37 -3.54 8.55 9.19
C PHE A 37 -2.17 9.22 9.25
N LEU A 38 -1.34 8.77 10.19
CA LEU A 38 0.06 9.20 10.32
C LEU A 38 0.94 8.08 9.78
N ASN A 39 1.67 8.34 8.71
CA ASN A 39 2.53 7.33 8.12
C ASN A 39 3.81 7.14 8.93
N ASP A 40 4.63 6.17 8.53
CA ASP A 40 5.87 5.82 9.23
C ASP A 40 6.88 6.98 9.24
N SER A 41 6.79 7.90 8.28
CA SER A 41 7.65 9.08 8.21
C SER A 41 7.15 10.24 9.07
N GLY A 42 6.02 10.11 9.73
CA GLY A 42 5.46 11.15 10.58
C GLY A 42 4.64 12.21 9.85
N SER A 43 4.16 11.94 8.64
CA SER A 43 3.31 12.86 7.92
C SER A 43 1.90 12.27 7.70
N TYR A 44 0.94 13.17 7.47
CA TYR A 44 -0.46 12.76 7.26
C TYR A 44 -0.75 12.53 5.78
N LEU A 45 0.11 11.75 5.12
CA LEU A 45 -0.07 11.37 3.74
C LEU A 45 -0.25 9.86 3.63
N LEU A 46 -1.29 9.45 2.90
CA LEU A 46 -1.50 8.06 2.54
C LEU A 46 -1.04 7.86 1.10
N ALA A 47 0.01 7.09 0.91
CA ALA A 47 0.52 6.74 -0.42
C ALA A 47 -0.02 5.38 -0.83
N VAL A 48 -0.69 5.31 -1.97
CA VAL A 48 -1.19 4.06 -2.53
C VAL A 48 -0.41 3.76 -3.79
N VAL A 49 0.30 2.64 -3.79
CA VAL A 49 1.08 2.18 -4.95
C VAL A 49 0.24 1.18 -5.73
N ILE A 50 0.23 1.33 -7.04
CA ILE A 50 -0.44 0.39 -7.94
C ILE A 50 0.62 -0.42 -8.68
N GLN A 51 0.51 -1.72 -8.58
CA GLN A 51 1.48 -2.65 -9.17
C GLN A 51 0.78 -3.66 -10.05
N LEU A 52 1.34 -3.92 -11.23
CA LEU A 52 0.91 -5.04 -12.07
C LEU A 52 1.81 -6.24 -11.81
N THR A 53 1.19 -7.39 -11.65
CA THR A 53 1.89 -8.65 -11.47
C THR A 53 1.36 -9.70 -12.45
N GLU A 54 2.06 -10.81 -12.57
CA GLU A 54 1.67 -11.94 -13.43
C GLU A 54 1.38 -11.49 -14.88
N ASN A 55 2.28 -10.68 -15.46
CA ASN A 55 2.15 -10.17 -16.82
C ASN A 55 0.85 -9.42 -17.09
N GLY A 56 0.36 -8.68 -16.10
CA GLY A 56 -0.86 -7.90 -16.22
C GLY A 56 -2.14 -8.65 -15.89
N GLU A 57 -2.05 -9.86 -15.38
CA GLU A 57 -3.23 -10.63 -14.99
C GLU A 57 -3.78 -10.18 -13.64
N TYR A 58 -2.95 -9.57 -12.78
CA TYR A 58 -3.35 -9.12 -11.46
C TYR A 58 -2.89 -7.68 -11.22
N ILE A 59 -3.77 -6.91 -10.58
CA ILE A 59 -3.47 -5.55 -10.11
C ILE A 59 -3.40 -5.62 -8.59
N LYS A 60 -2.32 -5.07 -8.03
CA LYS A 60 -2.13 -4.97 -6.57
C LYS A 60 -2.15 -3.50 -6.18
N PHE A 61 -2.93 -3.17 -5.16
CA PHE A 61 -2.91 -1.86 -4.51
C PHE A 61 -2.34 -2.04 -3.12
N PHE A 62 -1.35 -1.27 -2.74
CA PHE A 62 -0.80 -1.38 -1.39
C PHE A 62 -0.31 -0.04 -0.86
N VAL A 63 -0.23 0.06 0.46
CA VAL A 63 0.28 1.23 1.17
C VAL A 63 1.63 0.83 1.76
N PRO A 64 2.76 1.28 1.15
CA PRO A 64 4.07 0.95 1.69
C PRO A 64 4.30 1.67 3.01
N SER A 65 5.07 1.06 3.90
CA SER A 65 5.44 1.66 5.19
C SER A 65 4.25 2.22 5.96
N ALA A 66 3.12 1.49 5.93
CA ALA A 66 1.91 1.91 6.65
C ALA A 66 2.16 1.93 8.16
N TYR A 67 2.86 0.93 8.67
CA TYR A 67 3.21 0.79 10.07
C TYR A 67 4.59 0.15 10.19
N HIS A 68 5.13 0.24 11.39
CA HIS A 68 6.38 -0.43 11.75
C HIS A 68 6.15 -1.24 13.03
N ILE A 69 6.52 -2.53 12.98
CA ILE A 69 6.39 -3.40 14.16
C ILE A 69 7.63 -3.21 15.04
N PRO A 70 7.47 -2.70 16.27
CA PRO A 70 8.62 -2.54 17.16
C PRO A 70 9.12 -3.89 17.66
N GLU A 71 10.40 -3.94 18.04
CA GLU A 71 11.03 -5.14 18.62
C GLU A 71 10.84 -5.16 20.14
N ASP A 72 9.62 -5.02 20.61
CA ASP A 72 9.32 -5.02 22.04
C ASP A 72 8.05 -5.82 22.35
N GLU A 73 7.57 -5.72 23.59
CA GLU A 73 6.41 -6.47 24.04
C GLU A 73 5.12 -6.15 23.27
N SER A 74 5.04 -4.97 22.67
CA SER A 74 3.84 -4.57 21.92
C SER A 74 3.73 -5.25 20.56
N ALA A 75 4.80 -5.85 20.05
CA ALA A 75 4.82 -6.49 18.73
C ALA A 75 3.75 -7.57 18.61
N TYR A 76 3.59 -8.41 19.63
CA TYR A 76 2.59 -9.47 19.60
C TYR A 76 1.18 -8.91 19.50
N ALA A 77 0.87 -7.87 20.28
CA ALA A 77 -0.46 -7.25 20.27
C ALA A 77 -0.77 -6.64 18.90
N LEU A 78 0.21 -5.98 18.26
CA LEU A 78 0.04 -5.42 16.93
C LEU A 78 -0.18 -6.50 15.87
N LEU A 79 0.62 -7.55 15.89
CA LEU A 79 0.47 -8.66 14.95
C LEU A 79 -0.88 -9.33 15.09
N LYS A 80 -1.35 -9.53 16.31
CA LYS A 80 -2.66 -10.09 16.59
C LYS A 80 -3.77 -9.19 16.06
N SER A 81 -3.63 -7.88 16.25
CA SER A 81 -4.61 -6.91 15.74
C SER A 81 -4.72 -6.94 14.23
N PHE A 82 -3.59 -6.97 13.53
CA PHE A 82 -3.59 -7.06 12.07
C PHE A 82 -4.24 -8.37 11.59
N ALA A 83 -3.97 -9.49 12.26
CA ALA A 83 -4.57 -10.76 11.91
C ALA A 83 -6.09 -10.74 12.08
N ILE A 84 -6.59 -10.11 13.14
CA ILE A 84 -8.02 -9.97 13.39
C ILE A 84 -8.67 -9.09 12.33
N ILE A 85 -8.05 -7.96 11.98
CA ILE A 85 -8.57 -7.07 10.94
C ILE A 85 -8.61 -7.80 9.61
N ALA A 86 -7.55 -8.51 9.24
CA ALA A 86 -7.49 -9.27 7.99
C ALA A 86 -8.57 -10.34 7.92
N TRP A 87 -8.88 -10.99 9.05
CA TRP A 87 -9.97 -11.95 9.12
C TRP A 87 -11.33 -11.31 8.86
N GLN A 88 -11.55 -10.09 9.37
CA GLN A 88 -12.84 -9.40 9.28
C GLN A 88 -13.05 -8.70 7.93
N VAL A 89 -11.97 -8.32 7.24
CA VAL A 89 -12.03 -7.57 5.99
C VAL A 89 -11.55 -8.44 4.84
N LYS A 90 -12.47 -8.82 3.96
CA LYS A 90 -12.21 -9.85 2.94
C LYS A 90 -11.16 -9.47 1.89
N LEU A 91 -11.04 -8.20 1.55
CA LEU A 91 -10.15 -7.75 0.47
C LEU A 91 -8.93 -6.99 0.98
N LEU A 92 -8.73 -6.98 2.30
CA LEU A 92 -7.59 -6.33 2.91
C LEU A 92 -6.65 -7.38 3.48
N ASP A 93 -5.38 -7.20 3.21
CA ASP A 93 -4.33 -8.05 3.73
C ASP A 93 -3.18 -7.19 4.25
N PHE A 94 -2.35 -7.77 5.11
CA PHE A 94 -1.18 -7.10 5.65
C PHE A 94 0.05 -7.96 5.37
N GLU A 95 1.08 -7.33 4.81
CA GLU A 95 2.37 -7.97 4.63
C GLU A 95 3.37 -7.34 5.59
N ILE A 96 4.17 -8.16 6.23
CA ILE A 96 5.14 -7.71 7.22
C ILE A 96 6.51 -8.15 6.78
N ASP A 97 7.43 -7.19 6.66
CA ASP A 97 8.82 -7.48 6.37
C ASP A 97 9.50 -7.90 7.68
N PRO A 98 9.96 -9.17 7.79
CA PRO A 98 10.60 -9.62 9.02
C PRO A 98 11.98 -8.99 9.25
N GLY A 99 12.56 -8.36 8.23
CA GLY A 99 13.86 -7.73 8.36
C GLY A 99 13.84 -6.43 9.14
N ASP A 100 12.81 -5.61 8.94
CA ASP A 100 12.71 -4.28 9.56
C ASP A 100 11.39 -3.98 10.24
N GLY A 101 10.40 -4.88 10.13
CA GLY A 101 9.08 -4.69 10.75
C GLY A 101 8.14 -3.81 9.96
N GLU A 102 8.47 -3.45 8.72
CA GLU A 102 7.56 -2.67 7.89
C GLU A 102 6.25 -3.43 7.66
N VAL A 103 5.12 -2.74 7.80
CA VAL A 103 3.79 -3.26 7.48
C VAL A 103 3.24 -2.53 6.28
N ARG A 104 2.71 -3.28 5.33
CA ARG A 104 2.07 -2.71 4.15
C ARG A 104 0.89 -3.53 3.66
#